data_bba7772b9a6c33a9f3d913ac35732fa3
#
_entry.id   bba7772b9a6c33a9f3d913ac35732fa3
#
_cell.length_a   1.000
_cell.length_b   1.000
_cell.length_c   1.000
_cell.angle_alpha   90.00
_cell.angle_beta   90.00
_cell.angle_gamma   90.00
#
_symmetry.space_group_name_H-M   'P 1'
#
loop_
_entity.id
_entity.type
_entity.pdbx_description
1 polymer ?
#
loop_
_entity_poly.entity_id
_entity_poly.type
_entity_poly.pdbx_seq_one_letter_code
_entity_poly.pdbx_strand_id
1 'polypeptide(L)'
;LDSKFENITAYTEVIQDGMLDLIDAGKMTMASATSFCLSLDAAHRMNDDATRYKNHIILRPQQISNHPEVIRRLAPIGINGMIEADIYGNVNSTNVAGSKMMNGIGGSGDFTRNAYISSFVTPSVAKGGAISAIVPFASHIDHAEHDVKLIVTEQGYADLRGLCPRDRVKKMIAVAAPEYRPLLEEYVEFASRSRAQHTPHDLTRAFEFHTRFLETGSMMK
;
A
#
# COMPACT_ATOMS: atom_id res chain seq x y z
N LEU A 1 18.15 7.84 -2.18
CA LEU A 1 19.12 8.85 -2.63
C LEU A 1 20.17 8.30 -3.59
N ASP A 2 20.52 7.02 -3.50
CA ASP A 2 21.54 6.35 -4.34
C ASP A 2 21.06 5.99 -5.75
N SER A 3 19.81 6.30 -6.06
CA SER A 3 19.23 6.06 -7.37
C SER A 3 19.90 6.95 -8.44
N LYS A 4 20.06 6.40 -9.65
CA LYS A 4 20.53 7.13 -10.83
C LYS A 4 19.47 8.02 -11.50
N PHE A 5 18.25 8.02 -10.97
CA PHE A 5 17.18 8.87 -11.49
C PHE A 5 17.40 10.32 -11.05
N GLU A 6 17.21 11.23 -11.99
CA GLU A 6 17.36 12.69 -11.83
C GLU A 6 16.16 13.40 -12.48
N ASN A 7 15.98 14.68 -12.17
CA ASN A 7 14.89 15.51 -12.68
C ASN A 7 13.50 14.92 -12.35
N ILE A 8 13.38 14.28 -11.18
CA ILE A 8 12.13 13.68 -10.73
C ILE A 8 11.12 14.78 -10.44
N THR A 9 9.87 14.55 -10.82
CA THR A 9 8.73 15.35 -10.39
C THR A 9 7.76 14.49 -9.60
N ALA A 10 7.12 15.07 -8.58
CA ALA A 10 6.10 14.39 -7.79
C ALA A 10 4.74 15.11 -7.94
N TYR A 11 3.70 14.30 -8.08
CA TYR A 11 2.32 14.73 -7.98
C TYR A 11 1.62 13.79 -6.99
N THR A 12 1.25 14.31 -5.83
CA THR A 12 0.81 13.51 -4.69
C THR A 12 -0.25 14.25 -3.88
N GLU A 13 -0.88 13.59 -2.93
CA GLU A 13 -1.70 14.23 -1.91
C GLU A 13 -0.83 14.86 -0.82
N VAL A 14 0.21 14.14 -0.36
CA VAL A 14 1.00 14.52 0.81
C VAL A 14 2.49 14.46 0.49
N ILE A 15 3.23 15.53 0.82
CA ILE A 15 4.69 15.57 0.77
C ILE A 15 5.24 14.99 2.07
N GLN A 16 6.20 14.07 1.97
CA GLN A 16 6.87 13.39 3.05
C GLN A 16 8.37 13.68 3.04
N ASP A 17 9.06 13.33 4.13
CA ASP A 17 10.51 13.57 4.34
C ASP A 17 11.37 13.17 3.13
N GLY A 18 11.14 11.98 2.58
CA GLY A 18 11.92 11.52 1.42
C GLY A 18 11.82 12.40 0.18
N MET A 19 10.72 13.16 0.01
CA MET A 19 10.60 14.11 -1.08
C MET A 19 11.44 15.36 -0.83
N LEU A 20 11.49 15.85 0.44
CA LEU A 20 12.40 16.94 0.81
C LEU A 20 13.85 16.51 0.62
N ASP A 21 14.21 15.29 1.01
CA ASP A 21 15.55 14.74 0.83
C ASP A 21 15.96 14.66 -0.64
N LEU A 22 15.02 14.32 -1.53
CA LEU A 22 15.25 14.31 -2.97
C LEU A 22 15.39 15.72 -3.56
N ILE A 23 14.65 16.71 -3.04
CA ILE A 23 14.81 18.13 -3.40
C ILE A 23 16.16 18.61 -2.94
N ASP A 24 16.55 18.34 -1.70
CA ASP A 24 17.83 18.73 -1.10
C ASP A 24 19.03 18.13 -1.84
N ALA A 25 18.89 16.90 -2.33
CA ALA A 25 19.90 16.23 -3.16
C ALA A 25 19.92 16.72 -4.63
N GLY A 26 19.03 17.64 -5.01
CA GLY A 26 18.91 18.13 -6.39
C GLY A 26 18.33 17.11 -7.38
N LYS A 27 17.79 15.99 -6.89
CA LYS A 27 17.20 14.92 -7.72
C LYS A 27 15.75 15.18 -8.08
N MET A 28 15.01 15.88 -7.22
CA MET A 28 13.61 16.24 -7.47
C MET A 28 13.52 17.73 -7.78
N THR A 29 12.97 18.04 -8.93
CA THR A 29 12.83 19.43 -9.41
C THR A 29 11.54 20.08 -8.93
N MET A 30 10.47 19.29 -8.74
CA MET A 30 9.18 19.80 -8.29
C MET A 30 8.34 18.71 -7.59
N ALA A 31 7.64 19.12 -6.52
CA ALA A 31 6.60 18.35 -5.85
C ALA A 31 5.31 19.18 -5.78
N SER A 32 4.20 18.63 -6.25
CA SER A 32 2.86 19.22 -6.14
C SER A 32 1.97 18.37 -5.26
N ALA A 33 1.38 18.97 -4.21
CA ALA A 33 0.58 18.26 -3.23
C ALA A 33 -0.53 19.12 -2.61
N THR A 34 -1.31 18.55 -1.71
CA THR A 34 -2.29 19.26 -0.88
C THR A 34 -1.67 19.71 0.46
N SER A 35 -0.84 18.84 1.05
CA SER A 35 -0.35 19.03 2.43
C SER A 35 1.02 18.40 2.63
N PHE A 36 1.51 18.54 3.86
CA PHE A 36 2.72 17.92 4.35
C PHE A 36 2.40 16.90 5.45
N CYS A 37 3.17 15.82 5.50
CA CYS A 37 3.27 14.90 6.64
C CYS A 37 4.75 14.66 6.88
N LEU A 38 5.37 15.57 7.63
CA LEU A 38 6.80 15.60 7.89
C LEU A 38 7.12 15.17 9.32
N SER A 39 8.27 14.54 9.51
CA SER A 39 8.86 14.40 10.83
C SER A 39 9.18 15.78 11.40
N LEU A 40 9.43 15.82 12.71
CA LEU A 40 9.80 17.07 13.38
C LEU A 40 11.06 17.68 12.77
N ASP A 41 12.07 16.86 12.48
CA ASP A 41 13.35 17.30 11.90
C ASP A 41 13.17 17.85 10.48
N ALA A 42 12.38 17.17 9.64
CA ALA A 42 12.08 17.65 8.30
C ALA A 42 11.24 18.94 8.30
N ALA A 43 10.30 19.06 9.25
CA ALA A 43 9.52 20.28 9.42
C ALA A 43 10.40 21.47 9.87
N HIS A 44 11.33 21.27 10.81
CA HIS A 44 12.30 22.29 11.19
C HIS A 44 13.16 22.70 10.00
N ARG A 45 13.77 21.75 9.30
CA ARG A 45 14.59 22.02 8.11
C ARG A 45 13.84 22.83 7.06
N MET A 46 12.57 22.52 6.80
CA MET A 46 11.75 23.25 5.86
C MET A 46 11.41 24.66 6.35
N ASN A 47 11.10 24.84 7.64
CA ASN A 47 10.76 26.16 8.22
C ASN A 47 11.97 27.07 8.33
N ASP A 48 13.13 26.53 8.64
CA ASP A 48 14.37 27.29 8.81
C ASP A 48 14.85 27.89 7.47
N ASP A 49 14.60 27.21 6.37
CA ASP A 49 14.91 27.71 5.01
C ASP A 49 13.76 27.47 4.01
N ALA A 50 12.60 28.08 4.29
CA ALA A 50 11.44 27.98 3.41
C ALA A 50 11.71 28.53 1.99
N THR A 51 12.65 29.45 1.86
CA THR A 51 13.03 30.05 0.57
C THR A 51 13.63 29.01 -0.37
N ARG A 52 14.39 28.06 0.15
CA ARG A 52 14.97 26.95 -0.60
C ARG A 52 13.91 26.10 -1.30
N TYR A 53 12.78 25.82 -0.63
CA TYR A 53 11.71 24.96 -1.14
C TYR A 53 10.67 25.69 -2.00
N LYS A 54 10.62 27.01 -1.91
CA LYS A 54 9.63 27.87 -2.57
C LYS A 54 9.46 27.58 -4.07
N ASN A 55 10.55 27.30 -4.77
CA ASN A 55 10.52 27.06 -6.22
C ASN A 55 10.33 25.59 -6.59
N HIS A 56 10.32 24.68 -5.59
CA HIS A 56 10.22 23.24 -5.78
C HIS A 56 8.90 22.64 -5.30
N ILE A 57 8.11 23.40 -4.51
CA ILE A 57 6.88 22.90 -3.90
C ILE A 57 5.70 23.77 -4.31
N ILE A 58 4.63 23.12 -4.76
CA ILE A 58 3.35 23.76 -5.06
C ILE A 58 2.26 23.07 -4.25
N LEU A 59 1.61 23.82 -3.35
CA LEU A 59 0.42 23.34 -2.66
C LEU A 59 -0.83 23.72 -3.45
N ARG A 60 -1.73 22.74 -3.59
CA ARG A 60 -3.01 22.85 -4.30
C ARG A 60 -4.13 22.33 -3.41
N PRO A 61 -5.37 22.80 -3.59
CA PRO A 61 -6.50 22.19 -2.92
C PRO A 61 -6.67 20.73 -3.35
N GLN A 62 -7.20 19.91 -2.46
CA GLN A 62 -7.38 18.48 -2.66
C GLN A 62 -8.19 18.14 -3.92
N GLN A 63 -9.17 18.99 -4.25
CA GLN A 63 -9.98 18.85 -5.47
C GLN A 63 -9.14 18.88 -6.76
N ILE A 64 -7.92 19.42 -6.70
CA ILE A 64 -6.97 19.41 -7.82
C ILE A 64 -5.99 18.27 -7.65
N SER A 65 -5.34 18.12 -6.48
CA SER A 65 -4.31 17.09 -6.24
C SER A 65 -4.85 15.68 -6.41
N ASN A 66 -6.11 15.43 -6.02
CA ASN A 66 -6.74 14.11 -6.09
C ASN A 66 -7.73 13.98 -7.25
N HIS A 67 -7.74 14.95 -8.18
CA HIS A 67 -8.71 14.92 -9.27
C HIS A 67 -8.41 13.79 -10.27
N PRO A 68 -9.34 12.85 -10.50
CA PRO A 68 -9.11 11.67 -11.34
C PRO A 68 -8.61 11.99 -12.76
N GLU A 69 -9.17 13.03 -13.39
CA GLU A 69 -8.76 13.46 -14.73
C GLU A 69 -7.33 13.97 -14.74
N VAL A 70 -6.94 14.79 -13.75
CA VAL A 70 -5.59 15.34 -13.66
C VAL A 70 -4.58 14.21 -13.43
N ILE A 71 -4.88 13.27 -12.54
CA ILE A 71 -4.03 12.09 -12.29
C ILE A 71 -3.86 11.29 -13.58
N ARG A 72 -4.94 10.98 -14.31
CA ARG A 72 -4.85 10.25 -15.58
C ARG A 72 -4.02 10.98 -16.63
N ARG A 73 -4.19 12.27 -16.75
CA ARG A 73 -3.46 13.09 -17.73
C ARG A 73 -1.98 13.18 -17.44
N LEU A 74 -1.60 13.28 -16.16
CA LEU A 74 -0.21 13.30 -15.73
C LEU A 74 0.43 11.91 -15.73
N ALA A 75 -0.38 10.85 -15.67
CA ALA A 75 0.05 9.46 -15.70
C ALA A 75 1.17 9.12 -14.69
N PRO A 76 1.05 9.50 -13.41
CA PRO A 76 2.10 9.23 -12.43
C PRO A 76 2.23 7.74 -12.13
N ILE A 77 3.37 7.36 -11.55
CA ILE A 77 3.53 6.10 -10.83
C ILE A 77 3.02 6.34 -9.41
N GLY A 78 1.86 5.74 -9.08
CA GLY A 78 1.23 5.87 -7.76
C GLY A 78 1.82 4.88 -6.76
N ILE A 79 2.19 5.37 -5.59
CA ILE A 79 2.69 4.56 -4.48
C ILE A 79 1.83 4.86 -3.25
N ASN A 80 1.12 3.86 -2.75
CA ASN A 80 0.24 3.97 -1.58
C ASN A 80 0.70 3.01 -0.48
N GLY A 81 0.49 3.39 0.79
CA GLY A 81 0.66 2.49 1.91
C GLY A 81 -0.55 1.57 2.08
N MET A 82 -0.34 0.41 2.71
CA MET A 82 -1.42 -0.48 3.15
C MET A 82 -1.10 -1.09 4.52
N ILE A 83 -2.15 -1.57 5.20
CA ILE A 83 -2.06 -2.33 6.45
C ILE A 83 -1.96 -3.81 6.14
N GLU A 84 -2.87 -4.32 5.32
CA GLU A 84 -2.92 -5.72 4.90
C GLU A 84 -3.53 -5.87 3.51
N ALA A 85 -3.25 -6.99 2.86
CA ALA A 85 -3.95 -7.43 1.66
C ALA A 85 -4.29 -8.92 1.76
N ASP A 86 -5.42 -9.33 1.17
CA ASP A 86 -5.76 -10.75 1.12
C ASP A 86 -5.12 -11.47 -0.08
N ILE A 87 -5.33 -12.79 -0.11
CA ILE A 87 -4.78 -13.68 -1.14
C ILE A 87 -5.25 -13.37 -2.57
N TYR A 88 -6.26 -12.51 -2.75
CA TYR A 88 -6.75 -12.07 -4.07
C TYR A 88 -6.33 -10.65 -4.41
N GLY A 89 -5.75 -9.92 -3.43
CA GLY A 89 -5.28 -8.55 -3.60
C GLY A 89 -6.33 -7.49 -3.27
N ASN A 90 -7.35 -7.81 -2.46
CA ASN A 90 -8.14 -6.79 -1.79
C ASN A 90 -7.28 -6.13 -0.72
N VAL A 91 -7.29 -4.80 -0.65
CA VAL A 91 -6.39 -4.03 0.23
C VAL A 91 -7.18 -3.29 1.29
N ASN A 92 -6.70 -3.43 2.52
CA ASN A 92 -7.07 -2.63 3.69
C ASN A 92 -5.95 -1.64 3.99
N SER A 93 -6.26 -0.36 3.96
CA SER A 93 -5.32 0.73 4.24
C SER A 93 -5.72 1.58 5.45
N THR A 94 -6.86 1.31 6.07
CA THR A 94 -7.45 2.18 7.11
C THR A 94 -7.65 1.51 8.47
N ASN A 95 -8.01 0.24 8.52
CA ASN A 95 -8.50 -0.40 9.74
C ASN A 95 -7.60 -1.56 10.20
N VAL A 96 -7.26 -1.56 11.48
CA VAL A 96 -6.56 -2.68 12.14
C VAL A 96 -7.59 -3.65 12.70
N ALA A 97 -7.43 -4.94 12.39
CA ALA A 97 -8.31 -6.03 12.83
C ALA A 97 -9.80 -5.71 12.58
N GLY A 98 -10.11 -5.08 11.44
CA GLY A 98 -11.46 -4.80 10.97
C GLY A 98 -12.26 -3.74 11.71
N SER A 99 -11.81 -3.28 12.88
CA SER A 99 -12.64 -2.43 13.75
C SER A 99 -11.97 -1.14 14.22
N LYS A 100 -10.64 -1.12 14.31
CA LYS A 100 -9.91 0.07 14.79
C LYS A 100 -9.41 0.89 13.60
N MET A 101 -10.07 2.00 13.31
CA MET A 101 -9.58 2.95 12.32
C MET A 101 -8.23 3.52 12.78
N MET A 102 -7.20 3.38 11.93
CA MET A 102 -5.85 3.90 12.14
C MET A 102 -5.67 5.24 11.45
N ASN A 103 -6.19 5.36 10.25
CA ASN A 103 -6.15 6.56 9.40
C ASN A 103 -7.30 6.55 8.40
N GLY A 104 -7.57 7.70 7.78
CA GLY A 104 -8.53 7.80 6.67
C GLY A 104 -7.98 7.22 5.37
N ILE A 105 -8.84 7.01 4.39
CA ILE A 105 -8.47 6.50 3.07
C ILE A 105 -7.60 7.49 2.27
N GLY A 106 -7.76 8.81 2.52
CA GLY A 106 -7.08 9.87 1.75
C GLY A 106 -7.35 9.75 0.26
N GLY A 107 -6.34 10.09 -0.55
CA GLY A 107 -6.39 10.01 -2.00
C GLY A 107 -6.01 8.64 -2.58
N SER A 108 -5.79 7.62 -1.75
CA SER A 108 -5.29 6.33 -2.24
C SER A 108 -6.19 5.69 -3.29
N GLY A 109 -7.52 5.85 -3.18
CA GLY A 109 -8.47 5.37 -4.18
C GLY A 109 -8.37 6.11 -5.51
N ASP A 110 -8.21 7.42 -5.46
CA ASP A 110 -8.07 8.25 -6.66
C ASP A 110 -6.79 7.89 -7.43
N PHE A 111 -5.66 7.76 -6.73
CA PHE A 111 -4.40 7.36 -7.35
C PHE A 111 -4.42 5.91 -7.81
N THR A 112 -4.98 4.97 -7.02
CA THR A 112 -5.05 3.56 -7.39
C THR A 112 -5.77 3.34 -8.71
N ARG A 113 -6.88 4.02 -8.94
CA ARG A 113 -7.69 3.87 -10.14
C ARG A 113 -7.16 4.65 -11.35
N ASN A 114 -6.48 5.77 -11.13
CA ASN A 114 -6.20 6.74 -12.18
C ASN A 114 -4.70 6.88 -12.52
N ALA A 115 -3.77 6.44 -11.67
CA ALA A 115 -2.35 6.43 -12.01
C ALA A 115 -2.04 5.46 -13.15
N TYR A 116 -1.00 5.74 -13.93
CA TYR A 116 -0.53 4.85 -15.00
C TYR A 116 -0.18 3.47 -14.45
N ILE A 117 0.65 3.44 -13.41
CA ILE A 117 0.90 2.25 -12.59
C ILE A 117 0.62 2.64 -11.15
N SER A 118 -0.13 1.82 -10.42
CA SER A 118 -0.33 1.99 -8.98
C SER A 118 0.17 0.78 -8.21
N SER A 119 0.84 1.04 -7.11
CA SER A 119 1.34 0.02 -6.19
C SER A 119 0.92 0.32 -4.76
N PHE A 120 0.70 -0.74 -4.00
CA PHE A 120 0.63 -0.69 -2.55
C PHE A 120 1.91 -1.26 -1.97
N VAL A 121 2.49 -0.58 -0.99
CA VAL A 121 3.75 -0.94 -0.35
C VAL A 121 3.57 -1.11 1.15
N THR A 122 4.16 -2.15 1.70
CA THR A 122 4.17 -2.41 3.16
C THR A 122 5.29 -3.39 3.49
N PRO A 123 5.84 -3.38 4.70
CA PRO A 123 6.62 -4.52 5.20
C PRO A 123 5.75 -5.79 5.23
N SER A 124 6.32 -6.95 4.89
CA SER A 124 5.56 -8.21 4.87
C SER A 124 5.07 -8.65 6.25
N VAL A 125 5.68 -8.11 7.31
CA VAL A 125 5.29 -8.35 8.71
C VAL A 125 5.34 -7.09 9.54
N ALA A 126 4.58 -7.08 10.64
CA ALA A 126 4.60 -6.05 11.68
C ALA A 126 4.78 -6.68 13.07
N LYS A 127 5.01 -5.84 14.08
CA LYS A 127 5.20 -6.24 15.48
C LYS A 127 6.22 -7.38 15.66
N GLY A 128 7.40 -7.23 15.07
CA GLY A 128 8.47 -8.23 15.19
C GLY A 128 8.13 -9.61 14.60
N GLY A 129 7.30 -9.66 13.56
CA GLY A 129 6.88 -10.91 12.91
C GLY A 129 5.53 -11.47 13.39
N ALA A 130 4.92 -10.88 14.41
CA ALA A 130 3.65 -11.37 14.97
C ALA A 130 2.44 -11.16 14.05
N ILE A 131 2.51 -10.22 13.10
CA ILE A 131 1.42 -9.87 12.18
C ILE A 131 1.92 -10.00 10.75
N SER A 132 1.20 -10.76 9.93
CA SER A 132 1.41 -10.81 8.48
C SER A 132 0.63 -9.69 7.79
N ALA A 133 1.26 -9.03 6.82
CA ALA A 133 0.57 -8.08 5.95
C ALA A 133 -0.22 -8.78 4.83
N ILE A 134 0.08 -10.05 4.53
CA ILE A 134 -0.70 -10.86 3.59
C ILE A 134 -1.51 -11.87 4.40
N VAL A 135 -2.83 -11.83 4.24
CA VAL A 135 -3.78 -12.59 5.06
C VAL A 135 -4.73 -13.42 4.18
N PRO A 136 -5.41 -14.44 4.74
CA PRO A 136 -6.40 -15.21 3.99
C PRO A 136 -7.55 -14.35 3.46
N PHE A 137 -8.09 -13.46 4.28
CA PHE A 137 -9.15 -12.53 3.93
C PHE A 137 -8.94 -11.20 4.67
N ALA A 138 -8.97 -10.07 3.95
CA ALA A 138 -8.79 -8.77 4.56
C ALA A 138 -9.93 -8.43 5.52
N SER A 139 -9.59 -7.95 6.71
CA SER A 139 -10.57 -7.64 7.75
C SER A 139 -11.41 -6.39 7.45
N HIS A 140 -10.95 -5.57 6.53
CA HIS A 140 -11.64 -4.41 5.95
C HIS A 140 -11.13 -4.24 4.51
N ILE A 141 -11.96 -3.73 3.59
CA ILE A 141 -11.57 -3.55 2.19
C ILE A 141 -11.81 -2.10 1.79
N ASP A 142 -10.72 -1.37 1.61
CA ASP A 142 -10.73 -0.02 1.05
C ASP A 142 -10.58 -0.03 -0.47
N HIS A 143 -9.82 -1.01 -1.01
CA HIS A 143 -9.57 -1.17 -2.45
C HIS A 143 -9.79 -2.62 -2.85
N ALA A 144 -10.75 -2.83 -3.74
CA ALA A 144 -11.07 -4.16 -4.25
C ALA A 144 -9.96 -4.67 -5.21
N GLU A 145 -9.85 -5.99 -5.33
CA GLU A 145 -8.90 -6.65 -6.22
C GLU A 145 -8.98 -6.18 -7.69
N HIS A 146 -10.13 -5.64 -8.11
CA HIS A 146 -10.33 -5.12 -9.47
C HIS A 146 -9.50 -3.85 -9.75
N ASP A 147 -9.23 -3.04 -8.73
CA ASP A 147 -8.49 -1.77 -8.85
C ASP A 147 -7.00 -1.94 -8.53
N VAL A 148 -6.65 -2.95 -7.73
CA VAL A 148 -5.28 -3.17 -7.26
C VAL A 148 -4.43 -3.80 -8.36
N LYS A 149 -3.30 -3.15 -8.69
CA LYS A 149 -2.40 -3.54 -9.78
C LYS A 149 -1.14 -4.23 -9.27
N LEU A 150 -0.41 -3.60 -8.36
CA LEU A 150 0.82 -4.13 -7.79
C LEU A 150 0.80 -4.09 -6.26
N ILE A 151 1.37 -5.13 -5.65
CA ILE A 151 1.68 -5.16 -4.22
C ILE A 151 3.17 -5.42 -4.07
N VAL A 152 3.82 -4.63 -3.21
CA VAL A 152 5.27 -4.67 -2.99
C VAL A 152 5.57 -4.83 -1.50
N THR A 153 6.44 -5.77 -1.19
CA THR A 153 7.02 -5.95 0.13
C THR A 153 8.55 -6.09 -0.02
N GLU A 154 9.27 -6.22 1.07
CA GLU A 154 10.72 -6.54 1.02
C GLU A 154 11.00 -7.93 0.43
N GLN A 155 9.97 -8.78 0.30
CA GLN A 155 10.09 -10.10 -0.33
C GLN A 155 10.04 -10.04 -1.87
N GLY A 156 9.62 -8.90 -2.44
CA GLY A 156 9.49 -8.69 -3.87
C GLY A 156 8.19 -7.97 -4.25
N TYR A 157 7.71 -8.20 -5.46
CA TYR A 157 6.48 -7.59 -5.95
C TYR A 157 5.54 -8.62 -6.59
N ALA A 158 4.24 -8.41 -6.39
CA ALA A 158 3.17 -9.13 -7.07
C ALA A 158 2.53 -8.22 -8.12
N ASP A 159 2.77 -8.50 -9.39
CA ASP A 159 2.03 -7.89 -10.50
C ASP A 159 0.74 -8.69 -10.72
N LEU A 160 -0.39 -8.07 -10.40
CA LEU A 160 -1.72 -8.69 -10.42
C LEU A 160 -2.50 -8.37 -11.69
N ARG A 161 -1.92 -7.57 -12.60
CA ARG A 161 -2.60 -7.15 -13.83
C ARG A 161 -2.80 -8.33 -14.78
N GLY A 162 -4.01 -8.44 -15.32
CA GLY A 162 -4.35 -9.49 -16.28
C GLY A 162 -4.41 -10.91 -15.73
N LEU A 163 -4.32 -11.07 -14.40
CA LEU A 163 -4.35 -12.38 -13.75
C LEU A 163 -5.77 -12.73 -13.30
N CYS A 164 -6.14 -13.99 -13.48
CA CYS A 164 -7.33 -14.55 -12.83
C CYS A 164 -7.07 -14.75 -11.32
N PRO A 165 -8.12 -14.88 -10.48
CA PRO A 165 -7.97 -15.02 -9.04
C PRO A 165 -7.00 -16.13 -8.61
N ARG A 166 -7.05 -17.30 -9.24
CA ARG A 166 -6.12 -18.41 -8.96
C ARG A 166 -4.65 -18.05 -9.15
N ASP A 167 -4.34 -17.26 -10.18
CA ASP A 167 -2.97 -16.85 -10.45
C ASP A 167 -2.52 -15.72 -9.56
N ARG A 168 -3.45 -14.86 -9.12
CA ARG A 168 -3.20 -13.83 -8.10
C ARG A 168 -2.74 -14.45 -6.78
N VAL A 169 -3.39 -15.51 -6.32
CA VAL A 169 -3.04 -16.22 -5.07
C VAL A 169 -1.55 -16.55 -5.02
N LYS A 170 -1.01 -17.14 -6.09
CA LYS A 170 0.42 -17.50 -6.16
C LYS A 170 1.34 -16.27 -6.02
N LYS A 171 0.96 -15.16 -6.65
CA LYS A 171 1.72 -13.92 -6.59
C LYS A 171 1.66 -13.28 -5.21
N MET A 172 0.48 -13.31 -4.58
CA MET A 172 0.28 -12.76 -3.24
C MET A 172 1.05 -13.56 -2.18
N ILE A 173 1.02 -14.89 -2.24
CA ILE A 173 1.80 -15.74 -1.33
C ILE A 173 3.31 -15.49 -1.50
N ALA A 174 3.79 -15.26 -2.73
CA ALA A 174 5.21 -15.02 -2.98
C ALA A 174 5.74 -13.73 -2.31
N VAL A 175 4.90 -12.73 -2.08
CA VAL A 175 5.27 -11.47 -1.40
C VAL A 175 4.95 -11.48 0.10
N ALA A 176 4.36 -12.56 0.61
CA ALA A 176 4.22 -12.77 2.06
C ALA A 176 5.58 -13.12 2.69
N ALA A 177 5.71 -12.85 3.98
CA ALA A 177 6.87 -13.30 4.74
C ALA A 177 6.99 -14.83 4.69
N PRO A 178 8.23 -15.36 4.54
CA PRO A 178 8.45 -16.80 4.33
C PRO A 178 7.77 -17.71 5.35
N GLU A 179 7.77 -17.31 6.61
CA GLU A 179 7.16 -18.05 7.72
C GLU A 179 5.64 -18.17 7.63
N TYR A 180 4.97 -17.24 6.95
CA TYR A 180 3.51 -17.24 6.77
C TYR A 180 3.05 -17.96 5.49
N ARG A 181 3.94 -18.18 4.51
CA ARG A 181 3.58 -18.82 3.24
C ARG A 181 2.93 -20.20 3.39
N PRO A 182 3.47 -21.12 4.23
CA PRO A 182 2.85 -22.42 4.42
C PRO A 182 1.42 -22.35 5.00
N LEU A 183 1.17 -21.36 5.89
CA LEU A 183 -0.16 -21.16 6.47
C LEU A 183 -1.16 -20.64 5.44
N LEU A 184 -0.72 -19.75 4.56
CA LEU A 184 -1.54 -19.23 3.45
C LEU A 184 -1.83 -20.35 2.43
N GLU A 185 -0.84 -21.16 2.09
CA GLU A 185 -0.99 -22.32 1.18
C GLU A 185 -1.97 -23.35 1.76
N GLU A 186 -1.86 -23.68 3.05
CA GLU A 186 -2.80 -24.55 3.76
C GLU A 186 -4.23 -24.02 3.68
N TYR A 187 -4.41 -22.70 3.92
CA TYR A 187 -5.74 -22.07 3.81
C TYR A 187 -6.30 -22.16 2.39
N VAL A 188 -5.49 -21.84 1.38
CA VAL A 188 -5.90 -21.88 -0.04
C VAL A 188 -6.31 -23.28 -0.45
N GLU A 189 -5.55 -24.29 -0.06
CA GLU A 189 -5.86 -25.69 -0.34
C GLU A 189 -7.19 -26.09 0.33
N PHE A 190 -7.37 -25.75 1.60
CA PHE A 190 -8.60 -26.03 2.33
C PHE A 190 -9.81 -25.33 1.69
N ALA A 191 -9.74 -24.02 1.42
CA ALA A 191 -10.82 -23.26 0.81
C ALA A 191 -11.17 -23.77 -0.59
N SER A 192 -10.17 -24.18 -1.38
CA SER A 192 -10.39 -24.71 -2.73
C SER A 192 -11.09 -26.06 -2.74
N ARG A 193 -10.88 -26.89 -1.72
CA ARG A 193 -11.58 -28.17 -1.56
C ARG A 193 -13.02 -27.99 -1.09
N SER A 194 -13.25 -27.06 -0.17
CA SER A 194 -14.57 -26.84 0.43
C SER A 194 -15.49 -25.99 -0.44
N ARG A 195 -14.93 -25.07 -1.23
CA ARG A 195 -15.65 -24.08 -2.03
C ARG A 195 -15.01 -23.88 -3.41
N ALA A 196 -15.17 -24.83 -4.30
CA ALA A 196 -14.62 -24.81 -5.66
C ALA A 196 -15.28 -23.74 -6.56
N GLN A 197 -15.05 -22.46 -6.30
CA GLN A 197 -15.56 -21.30 -7.03
C GLN A 197 -14.40 -20.47 -7.63
N HIS A 198 -14.68 -19.32 -8.23
CA HIS A 198 -13.67 -18.46 -8.85
C HIS A 198 -12.71 -17.84 -7.84
N THR A 199 -13.22 -17.47 -6.67
CA THR A 199 -12.47 -16.91 -5.52
C THR A 199 -12.78 -17.73 -4.27
N PRO A 200 -12.24 -18.97 -4.16
CA PRO A 200 -12.55 -19.83 -3.03
C PRO A 200 -12.15 -19.19 -1.69
N HIS A 201 -13.13 -19.04 -0.82
CA HIS A 201 -12.95 -18.71 0.59
C HIS A 201 -13.76 -19.66 1.46
N ASP A 202 -13.22 -20.04 2.59
CA ASP A 202 -13.98 -20.69 3.65
C ASP A 202 -14.19 -19.71 4.80
N LEU A 203 -15.44 -19.28 4.99
CA LEU A 203 -15.77 -18.24 5.98
C LEU A 203 -15.53 -18.67 7.43
N THR A 204 -15.45 -19.98 7.70
CA THR A 204 -15.14 -20.48 9.05
C THR A 204 -13.67 -20.27 9.42
N ARG A 205 -12.78 -20.15 8.42
CA ARG A 205 -11.34 -19.96 8.59
C ARG A 205 -10.81 -18.65 8.02
N ALA A 206 -11.64 -17.90 7.30
CA ALA A 206 -11.22 -16.69 6.57
C ALA A 206 -10.50 -15.65 7.45
N PHE A 207 -10.87 -15.55 8.72
CA PHE A 207 -10.27 -14.62 9.69
C PHE A 207 -9.38 -15.32 10.74
N GLU A 208 -8.93 -16.54 10.48
CA GLU A 208 -8.15 -17.30 11.49
C GLU A 208 -6.83 -16.61 11.91
N PHE A 209 -6.20 -15.84 11.02
CA PHE A 209 -5.01 -15.05 11.38
C PHE A 209 -5.38 -13.94 12.37
N HIS A 210 -6.46 -13.22 12.11
CA HIS A 210 -6.93 -12.12 12.95
C HIS A 210 -7.43 -12.61 14.30
N THR A 211 -8.25 -13.65 14.34
CA THR A 211 -8.77 -14.22 15.59
C THR A 211 -7.64 -14.77 16.46
N ARG A 212 -6.69 -15.48 15.87
CA ARG A 212 -5.50 -15.97 16.59
C ARG A 212 -4.68 -14.81 17.15
N PHE A 213 -4.45 -13.76 16.38
CA PHE A 213 -3.76 -12.57 16.89
C PHE A 213 -4.45 -11.92 18.07
N LEU A 214 -5.78 -11.82 18.04
CA LEU A 214 -6.57 -11.27 19.15
C LEU A 214 -6.50 -12.14 20.41
N GLU A 215 -6.41 -13.45 20.26
CA GLU A 215 -6.36 -14.43 21.36
C GLU A 215 -4.95 -14.58 21.95
N THR A 216 -3.92 -14.60 21.11
CA THR A 216 -2.56 -14.99 21.50
C THR A 216 -1.50 -13.89 21.34
N GLY A 217 -1.82 -12.80 20.64
CA GLY A 217 -0.88 -11.75 20.28
C GLY A 217 -0.03 -12.05 19.04
N SER A 218 -0.27 -13.17 18.35
CA SER A 218 0.42 -13.58 17.12
C SER A 218 -0.54 -14.20 16.10
N MET A 219 -0.32 -13.91 14.81
CA MET A 219 -1.00 -14.63 13.72
C MET A 219 -0.38 -16.00 13.42
N MET A 220 0.83 -16.28 13.94
CA MET A 220 1.48 -17.59 13.83
C MET A 220 0.77 -18.62 14.72
N LYS A 221 0.86 -19.90 14.29
CA LYS A 221 0.37 -21.05 15.11
C LYS A 221 1.28 -21.28 16.30
#